data_a58f45dafa836af0f1d891acced7ea17
#
_entry.id   a58f45dafa836af0f1d891acced7ea17
#
_cell.length_a   1.000
_cell.length_b   1.000
_cell.length_c   1.000
_cell.angle_alpha   90.00
_cell.angle_beta   90.00
_cell.angle_gamma   90.00
#
_symmetry.space_group_name_H-M   'P 1'
#
loop_
_entity.id
_entity.type
_entity.pdbx_description
1 polymer ?
#
loop_
_entity_poly.entity_id
_entity_poly.type
_entity_poly.pdbx_seq_one_letter_code
_entity_poly.pdbx_strand_id
1 'polypeptide(L)'
;MRRDDPNLPNLCAIAEAVGDLRDRVVFVGGATAGLLITDPAAELVRATQDVDAIVEAQLGEFHRIEEQLAARGFVRDIESGVICRWIHRESRNLFDLMPVDSHVLGFSNRWYGYAVDTARPTSLGDGLTILMVTAPAFIATKLEAFADRGAGDILASHDLEDVLNVVDGREELTKEMETTPARVRDAVRTALKQLLAHADFNNALPGLIADADRTDTVLRRLRRLAS
;
A
#
# COMPACT_ATOMS: atom_id res chain seq x y z
N MET A 1 -4.40 -11.99 11.13
CA MET A 1 -3.22 -11.09 11.23
C MET A 1 -2.00 -11.91 11.65
N ARG A 2 -0.93 -11.82 10.90
CA ARG A 2 0.35 -12.48 11.21
C ARG A 2 1.09 -11.65 12.24
N ARG A 3 1.37 -12.23 13.41
CA ARG A 3 2.10 -11.52 14.50
C ARG A 3 3.59 -11.35 14.21
N ASP A 4 4.09 -12.08 13.23
CA ASP A 4 5.48 -12.07 12.76
C ASP A 4 5.70 -11.12 11.57
N ASP A 5 4.69 -10.30 11.18
CA ASP A 5 4.81 -9.29 10.14
C ASP A 5 5.88 -8.25 10.55
N PRO A 6 6.95 -8.07 9.75
CA PRO A 6 8.06 -7.17 10.09
C PRO A 6 7.65 -5.70 10.16
N ASN A 7 6.53 -5.32 9.52
CA ASN A 7 6.04 -3.95 9.46
C ASN A 7 5.09 -3.59 10.62
N LEU A 8 4.55 -4.60 11.31
CA LEU A 8 3.57 -4.38 12.38
C LEU A 8 4.07 -3.46 13.51
N PRO A 9 5.33 -3.57 14.00
CA PRO A 9 5.82 -2.67 15.04
C PRO A 9 5.82 -1.20 14.63
N ASN A 10 6.28 -0.88 13.40
CA ASN A 10 6.30 0.49 12.89
C ASN A 10 4.88 1.01 12.67
N LEU A 11 4.00 0.17 12.12
CA LEU A 11 2.60 0.51 11.88
C LEU A 11 1.87 0.81 13.20
N CYS A 12 2.05 -0.02 14.24
CA CYS A 12 1.49 0.22 15.57
C CYS A 12 2.02 1.54 16.16
N ALA A 13 3.34 1.76 16.14
CA ALA A 13 3.95 2.96 16.69
C ALA A 13 3.43 4.24 16.02
N ILE A 14 3.29 4.25 14.69
CA ILE A 14 2.71 5.39 13.97
C ILE A 14 1.21 5.53 14.27
N ALA A 15 0.43 4.44 14.28
CA ALA A 15 -0.99 4.47 14.59
C ALA A 15 -1.29 5.00 16.00
N GLU A 16 -0.44 4.70 16.97
CA GLU A 16 -0.50 5.27 18.31
C GLU A 16 -0.12 6.76 18.31
N ALA A 17 0.99 7.11 17.67
CA ALA A 17 1.51 8.48 17.64
C ALA A 17 0.57 9.48 16.95
N VAL A 18 -0.11 9.09 15.86
CA VAL A 18 -1.10 9.95 15.19
C VAL A 18 -2.37 10.13 16.02
N GLY A 19 -2.59 9.31 17.04
CA GLY A 19 -3.72 9.43 17.97
C GLY A 19 -5.07 9.32 17.26
N ASP A 20 -5.98 10.23 17.57
CA ASP A 20 -7.33 10.30 16.97
C ASP A 20 -7.33 10.66 15.46
N LEU A 21 -6.23 11.18 14.92
CA LEU A 21 -6.11 11.35 13.47
C LEU A 21 -6.21 10.03 12.70
N ARG A 22 -5.88 8.87 13.32
CA ARG A 22 -6.01 7.55 12.68
C ARG A 22 -7.43 7.22 12.21
N ASP A 23 -8.44 7.87 12.79
CA ASP A 23 -9.84 7.69 12.41
C ASP A 23 -10.21 8.49 11.14
N ARG A 24 -9.31 9.37 10.69
CA ARG A 24 -9.48 10.28 9.55
C ARG A 24 -8.55 9.97 8.38
N VAL A 25 -7.53 9.15 8.60
CA VAL A 25 -6.58 8.75 7.57
C VAL A 25 -6.77 7.28 7.23
N VAL A 26 -6.45 6.91 5.99
CA VAL A 26 -6.46 5.51 5.56
C VAL A 26 -5.02 5.06 5.38
N PHE A 27 -4.60 4.05 6.12
CA PHE A 27 -3.28 3.46 5.99
C PHE A 27 -3.19 2.66 4.69
N VAL A 28 -2.12 2.89 3.93
CA VAL A 28 -1.86 2.33 2.61
C VAL A 28 -0.40 1.87 2.53
N GLY A 29 0.09 1.59 1.33
CA GLY A 29 1.51 1.35 1.10
C GLY A 29 2.03 0.00 1.60
N GLY A 30 3.34 -0.21 1.47
CA GLY A 30 4.00 -1.48 1.75
C GLY A 30 3.84 -1.98 3.18
N ALA A 31 3.74 -1.06 4.15
CA ALA A 31 3.54 -1.40 5.56
C ALA A 31 2.22 -2.15 5.84
N THR A 32 1.21 -2.03 4.95
CA THR A 32 -0.07 -2.72 5.08
C THR A 32 -0.14 -4.06 4.35
N ALA A 33 0.86 -4.37 3.50
CA ALA A 33 0.83 -5.55 2.62
C ALA A 33 0.65 -6.86 3.38
N GLY A 34 1.38 -7.06 4.47
CA GLY A 34 1.30 -8.27 5.28
C GLY A 34 -0.06 -8.48 5.97
N LEU A 35 -0.78 -7.40 6.27
CA LEU A 35 -2.13 -7.46 6.84
C LEU A 35 -3.20 -7.91 5.81
N LEU A 36 -2.88 -7.77 4.51
CA LEU A 36 -3.75 -8.23 3.41
C LEU A 36 -3.57 -9.71 3.09
N ILE A 37 -2.50 -10.34 3.56
CA ILE A 37 -2.20 -11.76 3.33
C ILE A 37 -3.05 -12.64 4.25
N THR A 38 -3.79 -13.58 3.66
CA THR A 38 -4.67 -14.52 4.36
C THR A 38 -4.17 -15.96 4.30
N ASP A 39 -3.35 -16.33 3.30
CA ASP A 39 -2.74 -17.64 3.15
C ASP A 39 -1.61 -17.84 4.18
N PRO A 40 -1.73 -18.76 5.14
CA PRO A 40 -0.69 -19.03 6.13
C PRO A 40 0.59 -19.62 5.53
N ALA A 41 0.51 -20.19 4.32
CA ALA A 41 1.65 -20.76 3.61
C ALA A 41 2.43 -19.72 2.78
N ALA A 42 1.92 -18.48 2.65
CA ALA A 42 2.66 -17.41 2.00
C ALA A 42 3.80 -16.93 2.90
N GLU A 43 4.91 -16.55 2.29
CA GLU A 43 6.06 -16.00 3.00
C GLU A 43 5.75 -14.62 3.60
N LEU A 44 6.67 -14.12 4.43
CA LEU A 44 6.59 -12.79 4.99
C LEU A 44 6.88 -11.73 3.92
N VAL A 45 6.18 -10.61 4.00
CA VAL A 45 6.51 -9.44 3.19
C VAL A 45 7.83 -8.81 3.64
N ARG A 46 8.47 -8.07 2.74
CA ARG A 46 9.66 -7.29 3.09
C ARG A 46 9.36 -6.24 4.17
N ALA A 47 10.35 -5.90 4.98
CA ALA A 47 10.28 -4.76 5.87
C ALA A 47 10.32 -3.44 5.06
N THR A 48 9.48 -2.47 5.43
CA THR A 48 9.52 -1.09 4.93
C THR A 48 10.03 -0.14 6.00
N GLN A 49 10.59 1.00 5.57
CA GLN A 49 11.08 2.02 6.49
C GLN A 49 10.00 3.03 6.88
N ASP A 50 9.02 3.20 6.02
CA ASP A 50 7.96 4.20 6.14
C ASP A 50 6.58 3.55 6.29
N VAL A 51 5.70 4.31 6.91
CA VAL A 51 4.27 4.03 7.00
C VAL A 51 3.55 5.08 6.19
N ASP A 52 2.77 4.65 5.22
CA ASP A 52 2.02 5.52 4.33
C ASP A 52 0.57 5.66 4.79
N ALA A 53 0.03 6.87 4.72
CA ALA A 53 -1.40 7.11 4.87
C ALA A 53 -1.90 8.18 3.88
N ILE A 54 -3.17 8.07 3.54
CA ILE A 54 -3.87 9.05 2.71
C ILE A 54 -5.01 9.71 3.47
N VAL A 55 -5.31 10.95 3.10
CA VAL A 55 -6.41 11.69 3.70
C VAL A 55 -7.19 12.48 2.65
N GLU A 56 -8.52 12.41 2.73
CA GLU A 56 -9.39 13.28 1.96
C GLU A 56 -9.51 14.63 2.69
N ALA A 57 -8.80 15.62 2.19
CA ALA A 57 -8.78 16.96 2.76
C ALA A 57 -8.49 18.01 1.69
N GLN A 58 -9.16 19.16 1.78
CA GLN A 58 -8.79 20.34 1.02
C GLN A 58 -7.58 21.04 1.66
N LEU A 59 -6.92 21.92 0.93
CA LEU A 59 -5.66 22.58 1.36
C LEU A 59 -5.70 23.13 2.80
N GLY A 60 -6.74 23.89 3.15
CA GLY A 60 -6.84 24.48 4.49
C GLY A 60 -7.10 23.45 5.61
N GLU A 61 -7.73 22.34 5.30
CA GLU A 61 -7.92 21.23 6.22
C GLU A 61 -6.66 20.39 6.35
N PHE A 62 -5.96 20.17 5.25
CA PHE A 62 -4.68 19.47 5.24
C PHE A 62 -3.66 20.20 6.12
N HIS A 63 -3.55 21.52 6.04
CA HIS A 63 -2.69 22.30 6.93
C HIS A 63 -3.05 22.13 8.42
N ARG A 64 -4.33 22.04 8.78
CA ARG A 64 -4.71 21.77 10.17
C ARG A 64 -4.30 20.36 10.63
N ILE A 65 -4.34 19.38 9.72
CA ILE A 65 -3.84 18.03 10.01
C ILE A 65 -2.32 18.06 10.22
N GLU A 66 -1.58 18.82 9.41
CA GLU A 66 -0.13 19.03 9.60
C GLU A 66 0.21 19.67 10.95
N GLU A 67 -0.55 20.68 11.37
CA GLU A 67 -0.41 21.31 12.70
C GLU A 67 -0.68 20.28 13.82
N GLN A 68 -1.68 19.41 13.66
CA GLN A 68 -1.97 18.36 14.62
C GLN A 68 -0.87 17.30 14.68
N LEU A 69 -0.25 16.92 13.54
CA LEU A 69 0.91 16.05 13.52
C LEU A 69 2.09 16.68 14.26
N ALA A 70 2.37 17.95 13.98
CA ALA A 70 3.44 18.68 14.68
C ALA A 70 3.23 18.71 16.20
N ALA A 71 1.99 18.93 16.67
CA ALA A 71 1.63 18.91 18.08
C ALA A 71 1.79 17.53 18.72
N ARG A 72 1.77 16.44 17.92
CA ARG A 72 1.99 15.05 18.36
C ARG A 72 3.45 14.58 18.23
N GLY A 73 4.37 15.53 18.02
CA GLY A 73 5.80 15.21 17.98
C GLY A 73 6.34 14.79 16.61
N PHE A 74 5.57 14.94 15.54
CA PHE A 74 6.08 14.78 14.18
C PHE A 74 6.79 16.04 13.70
N VAL A 75 7.85 15.86 12.93
CA VAL A 75 8.58 16.93 12.25
C VAL A 75 8.71 16.61 10.76
N ARG A 76 8.66 17.63 9.92
CA ARG A 76 8.89 17.47 8.48
C ARG A 76 10.30 16.96 8.22
N ASP A 77 10.41 15.94 7.36
CA ASP A 77 11.69 15.49 6.85
C ASP A 77 12.10 16.35 5.63
N ILE A 78 12.84 17.41 5.90
CA ILE A 78 13.30 18.33 4.85
C ILE A 78 14.51 17.74 4.11
N GLU A 79 15.27 16.85 4.76
CA GLU A 79 16.52 16.31 4.23
C GLU A 79 16.29 15.26 3.13
N SER A 80 15.21 14.46 3.24
CA SER A 80 14.90 13.41 2.25
C SER A 80 14.41 13.96 0.90
N GLY A 81 13.91 15.21 0.88
CA GLY A 81 13.26 15.77 -0.30
C GLY A 81 11.86 15.18 -0.59
N VAL A 82 11.34 14.28 0.25
CA VAL A 82 9.99 13.71 0.11
C VAL A 82 8.98 14.65 0.76
N ILE A 83 8.19 15.32 -0.07
CA ILE A 83 7.32 16.42 0.34
C ILE A 83 6.23 16.04 1.35
N CYS A 84 5.79 14.78 1.37
CA CYS A 84 4.74 14.27 2.29
C CYS A 84 5.30 13.64 3.57
N ARG A 85 6.63 13.60 3.75
CA ARG A 85 7.31 12.83 4.78
C ARG A 85 7.44 13.58 6.10
N TRP A 86 7.13 12.84 7.16
CA TRP A 86 7.28 13.23 8.55
C TRP A 86 8.11 12.21 9.32
N ILE A 87 8.83 12.67 10.33
CA ILE A 87 9.57 11.83 11.27
C ILE A 87 8.92 11.97 12.64
N HIS A 88 8.48 10.88 13.24
CA HIS A 88 8.06 10.91 14.65
C HIS A 88 9.31 10.97 15.55
N ARG A 89 9.44 12.03 16.37
CA ARG A 89 10.67 12.33 17.11
C ARG A 89 11.08 11.22 18.07
N GLU A 90 10.14 10.60 18.74
CA GLU A 90 10.38 9.60 19.78
C GLU A 90 10.76 8.25 19.15
N SER A 91 9.93 7.69 18.27
CA SER A 91 10.18 6.38 17.65
C SER A 91 11.15 6.42 16.46
N ARG A 92 11.42 7.60 15.90
CA ARG A 92 12.19 7.82 14.67
C ARG A 92 11.57 7.20 13.42
N ASN A 93 10.34 6.72 13.51
CA ASN A 93 9.62 6.14 12.39
C ASN A 93 9.25 7.21 11.36
N LEU A 94 9.31 6.83 10.08
CA LEU A 94 8.89 7.66 8.96
C LEU A 94 7.39 7.49 8.73
N PHE A 95 6.72 8.62 8.47
CA PHE A 95 5.29 8.66 8.17
C PHE A 95 5.04 9.56 6.96
N ASP A 96 4.54 8.99 5.89
CA ASP A 96 4.20 9.72 4.66
C ASP A 96 2.69 9.95 4.62
N LEU A 97 2.26 11.23 4.77
CA LEU A 97 0.86 11.63 4.71
C LEU A 97 0.57 12.31 3.38
N MET A 98 -0.27 11.67 2.56
CA MET A 98 -0.61 12.13 1.22
C MET A 98 -2.08 12.56 1.12
N PRO A 99 -2.39 13.72 0.54
CA PRO A 99 -3.76 14.10 0.24
C PRO A 99 -4.30 13.33 -0.96
N VAL A 100 -5.62 13.09 -0.97
CA VAL A 100 -6.32 12.54 -2.15
C VAL A 100 -6.34 13.57 -3.29
N ASP A 101 -6.49 14.85 -2.96
CA ASP A 101 -6.49 15.94 -3.94
C ASP A 101 -5.05 16.33 -4.35
N SER A 102 -4.72 16.13 -5.63
CA SER A 102 -3.40 16.49 -6.19
C SER A 102 -3.07 18.00 -6.11
N HIS A 103 -4.07 18.87 -6.00
CA HIS A 103 -3.83 20.32 -5.86
C HIS A 103 -3.19 20.71 -4.53
N VAL A 104 -3.22 19.83 -3.53
CA VAL A 104 -2.66 20.11 -2.19
C VAL A 104 -1.13 20.02 -2.18
N LEU A 105 -0.56 18.92 -2.72
CA LEU A 105 0.89 18.69 -2.74
C LEU A 105 1.49 18.59 -4.17
N GLY A 106 0.68 18.78 -5.22
CA GLY A 106 1.14 18.69 -6.60
C GLY A 106 1.22 17.27 -7.17
N PHE A 107 0.87 16.25 -6.41
CA PHE A 107 0.81 14.84 -6.84
C PHE A 107 -0.31 14.11 -6.13
N SER A 108 -0.78 13.03 -6.71
CA SER A 108 -1.71 12.06 -6.09
C SER A 108 -1.71 10.77 -6.92
N ASN A 109 -2.34 9.75 -6.39
CA ASN A 109 -2.63 8.52 -7.12
C ASN A 109 -4.13 8.51 -7.45
N ARG A 110 -4.50 8.25 -8.71
CA ARG A 110 -5.92 8.31 -9.15
C ARG A 110 -6.86 7.39 -8.38
N TRP A 111 -6.32 6.39 -7.66
CA TRP A 111 -7.09 5.43 -6.89
C TRP A 111 -7.22 5.77 -5.41
N TYR A 112 -6.62 6.87 -4.94
CA TYR A 112 -6.71 7.26 -3.53
C TYR A 112 -8.14 7.51 -3.09
N GLY A 113 -8.98 8.17 -3.91
CA GLY A 113 -10.41 8.33 -3.61
C GLY A 113 -11.12 6.98 -3.42
N TYR A 114 -10.86 6.02 -4.32
CA TYR A 114 -11.41 4.67 -4.18
C TYR A 114 -10.89 3.94 -2.92
N ALA A 115 -9.62 4.13 -2.59
CA ALA A 115 -9.03 3.55 -1.38
C ALA A 115 -9.68 4.10 -0.10
N VAL A 116 -9.98 5.40 -0.05
CA VAL A 116 -10.72 6.04 1.06
C VAL A 116 -12.15 5.51 1.14
N ASP A 117 -12.88 5.52 0.02
CA ASP A 117 -14.29 5.07 -0.03
C ASP A 117 -14.48 3.61 0.43
N THR A 118 -13.47 2.78 0.22
CA THR A 118 -13.55 1.33 0.50
C THR A 118 -12.75 0.88 1.70
N ALA A 119 -12.08 1.78 2.41
CA ALA A 119 -11.27 1.48 3.58
C ALA A 119 -12.06 0.68 4.64
N ARG A 120 -11.36 -0.18 5.37
CA ARG A 120 -11.97 -1.02 6.40
C ARG A 120 -11.25 -0.86 7.75
N PRO A 121 -12.00 -0.83 8.85
CA PRO A 121 -11.40 -0.95 10.17
C PRO A 121 -10.63 -2.26 10.29
N THR A 122 -9.36 -2.17 10.68
CA THR A 122 -8.46 -3.32 10.83
C THR A 122 -7.79 -3.24 12.20
N SER A 123 -7.91 -4.31 12.98
CA SER A 123 -7.27 -4.40 14.29
C SER A 123 -5.78 -4.72 14.14
N LEU A 124 -4.94 -3.98 14.83
CA LEU A 124 -3.50 -4.25 14.96
C LEU A 124 -3.15 -5.04 16.24
N GLY A 125 -4.14 -5.35 17.06
CA GLY A 125 -3.98 -5.98 18.39
C GLY A 125 -4.12 -4.94 19.50
N ASP A 126 -4.20 -5.41 20.75
CA ASP A 126 -4.21 -4.61 21.98
C ASP A 126 -5.23 -3.43 21.99
N GLY A 127 -6.34 -3.62 21.27
CA GLY A 127 -7.39 -2.60 21.13
C GLY A 127 -7.08 -1.50 20.11
N LEU A 128 -5.92 -1.54 19.46
CA LEU A 128 -5.55 -0.57 18.41
C LEU A 128 -6.22 -0.95 17.08
N THR A 129 -6.95 -0.01 16.50
CA THR A 129 -7.63 -0.16 15.21
C THR A 129 -7.28 1.01 14.29
N ILE A 130 -7.07 0.73 13.01
CA ILE A 130 -6.83 1.70 11.95
C ILE A 130 -7.86 1.54 10.83
N LEU A 131 -8.08 2.59 10.03
CA LEU A 131 -8.71 2.44 8.72
C LEU A 131 -7.63 2.02 7.72
N MET A 132 -7.82 0.91 7.05
CA MET A 132 -6.83 0.33 6.13
C MET A 132 -7.42 0.13 4.74
N VAL A 133 -6.57 0.28 3.74
CA VAL A 133 -6.88 -0.01 2.34
C VAL A 133 -7.35 -1.45 2.14
N THR A 134 -8.31 -1.66 1.24
CA THR A 134 -8.72 -3.01 0.82
C THR A 134 -7.75 -3.59 -0.21
N ALA A 135 -7.68 -4.92 -0.34
CA ALA A 135 -6.77 -5.56 -1.28
C ALA A 135 -6.98 -5.11 -2.74
N PRO A 136 -8.21 -4.97 -3.29
CA PRO A 136 -8.40 -4.39 -4.62
C PRO A 136 -7.86 -2.97 -4.77
N ALA A 137 -8.07 -2.11 -3.78
CA ALA A 137 -7.57 -0.73 -3.81
C ALA A 137 -6.04 -0.69 -3.67
N PHE A 138 -5.45 -1.54 -2.83
CA PHE A 138 -4.01 -1.72 -2.71
C PHE A 138 -3.37 -2.10 -4.06
N ILE A 139 -3.90 -3.13 -4.73
CA ILE A 139 -3.41 -3.55 -6.06
C ILE A 139 -3.51 -2.41 -7.07
N ALA A 140 -4.63 -1.69 -7.09
CA ALA A 140 -4.82 -0.58 -8.02
C ALA A 140 -3.82 0.57 -7.77
N THR A 141 -3.61 0.96 -6.50
CA THR A 141 -2.67 2.03 -6.14
C THR A 141 -1.22 1.64 -6.42
N LYS A 142 -0.83 0.40 -6.16
CA LYS A 142 0.52 -0.11 -6.40
C LYS A 142 0.84 -0.26 -7.89
N LEU A 143 -0.10 -0.76 -8.70
CA LEU A 143 0.08 -0.84 -10.16
C LEU A 143 0.19 0.54 -10.82
N GLU A 144 -0.55 1.55 -10.32
CA GLU A 144 -0.40 2.93 -10.76
C GLU A 144 0.99 3.47 -10.41
N ALA A 145 1.42 3.29 -9.15
CA ALA A 145 2.74 3.73 -8.72
C ALA A 145 3.88 3.04 -9.49
N PHE A 146 3.73 1.76 -9.81
CA PHE A 146 4.67 1.03 -10.67
C PHE A 146 4.74 1.63 -12.07
N ALA A 147 3.60 1.96 -12.68
CA ALA A 147 3.55 2.57 -14.00
C ALA A 147 4.22 3.95 -14.03
N ASP A 148 4.00 4.77 -12.99
CA ASP A 148 4.52 6.13 -12.90
C ASP A 148 6.01 6.19 -12.58
N ARG A 149 6.50 5.31 -11.70
CA ARG A 149 7.87 5.37 -11.17
C ARG A 149 8.89 4.51 -11.90
N GLY A 150 8.46 3.58 -12.71
CA GLY A 150 9.47 2.73 -13.32
C GLY A 150 8.99 1.46 -13.99
N ALA A 151 7.97 1.54 -14.83
CA ALA A 151 7.53 0.39 -15.63
C ALA A 151 8.67 -0.29 -16.45
N GLY A 152 9.86 0.33 -16.52
CA GLY A 152 11.06 -0.23 -17.18
C GLY A 152 11.96 -1.05 -16.29
N ASP A 153 11.85 -0.98 -14.95
CA ASP A 153 12.68 -1.76 -14.04
C ASP A 153 11.84 -2.71 -13.19
N ILE A 154 11.50 -3.83 -13.80
CA ILE A 154 10.70 -4.88 -13.16
C ILE A 154 11.42 -5.44 -11.93
N LEU A 155 12.75 -5.58 -11.98
CA LEU A 155 13.53 -6.26 -10.93
C LEU A 155 13.73 -5.42 -9.67
N ALA A 156 13.72 -4.09 -9.78
CA ALA A 156 13.95 -3.19 -8.65
C ALA A 156 12.67 -2.52 -8.13
N SER A 157 11.49 -2.89 -8.67
CA SER A 157 10.23 -2.28 -8.27
C SER A 157 9.64 -2.91 -7.02
N HIS A 158 9.76 -2.21 -5.90
CA HIS A 158 9.06 -2.57 -4.66
C HIS A 158 7.54 -2.53 -4.78
N ASP A 159 6.98 -1.67 -5.66
CA ASP A 159 5.53 -1.64 -5.89
C ASP A 159 5.05 -2.92 -6.56
N LEU A 160 5.83 -3.45 -7.51
CA LEU A 160 5.52 -4.72 -8.14
C LEU A 160 5.69 -5.90 -7.18
N GLU A 161 6.75 -5.91 -6.37
CA GLU A 161 6.97 -6.90 -5.33
C GLU A 161 5.76 -6.95 -4.36
N ASP A 162 5.30 -5.80 -3.89
CA ASP A 162 4.14 -5.70 -3.01
C ASP A 162 2.85 -6.24 -3.67
N VAL A 163 2.64 -5.97 -4.97
CA VAL A 163 1.53 -6.55 -5.74
C VAL A 163 1.63 -8.08 -5.78
N LEU A 164 2.81 -8.61 -6.09
CA LEU A 164 3.03 -10.05 -6.21
C LEU A 164 2.83 -10.77 -4.86
N ASN A 165 3.29 -10.17 -3.76
CA ASN A 165 3.09 -10.71 -2.41
C ASN A 165 1.60 -10.81 -2.06
N VAL A 166 0.79 -9.79 -2.37
CA VAL A 166 -0.65 -9.84 -2.11
C VAL A 166 -1.36 -10.79 -3.07
N VAL A 167 -0.96 -10.86 -4.34
CA VAL A 167 -1.50 -11.86 -5.30
C VAL A 167 -1.17 -13.28 -4.84
N ASP A 168 0.05 -13.51 -4.34
CA ASP A 168 0.45 -14.82 -3.82
C ASP A 168 -0.26 -15.16 -2.51
N GLY A 169 -0.36 -14.22 -1.60
CA GLY A 169 -0.80 -14.47 -0.24
C GLY A 169 -2.31 -14.27 0.01
N ARG A 170 -3.11 -13.83 -1.00
CA ARG A 170 -4.55 -13.60 -0.84
C ARG A 170 -5.37 -14.37 -1.87
N GLU A 171 -5.89 -15.52 -1.46
CA GLU A 171 -6.68 -16.38 -2.34
C GLU A 171 -8.00 -15.73 -2.77
N GLU A 172 -8.61 -14.94 -1.89
CA GLU A 172 -9.89 -14.26 -2.12
C GLU A 172 -9.81 -13.09 -3.10
N LEU A 173 -8.61 -12.61 -3.45
CA LEU A 173 -8.39 -11.42 -4.26
C LEU A 173 -9.17 -11.45 -5.59
N THR A 174 -9.21 -12.59 -6.27
CA THR A 174 -9.97 -12.73 -7.53
C THR A 174 -11.45 -12.43 -7.33
N LYS A 175 -12.05 -13.01 -6.27
CA LYS A 175 -13.46 -12.82 -5.96
C LYS A 175 -13.75 -11.37 -5.51
N GLU A 176 -12.83 -10.77 -4.77
CA GLU A 176 -12.94 -9.37 -4.36
C GLU A 176 -12.89 -8.43 -5.56
N MET A 177 -12.02 -8.73 -6.54
CA MET A 177 -11.94 -7.96 -7.78
C MET A 177 -13.23 -8.07 -8.61
N GLU A 178 -13.95 -9.19 -8.60
CA GLU A 178 -15.23 -9.36 -9.31
C GLU A 178 -16.30 -8.38 -8.80
N THR A 179 -16.27 -8.04 -7.50
CA THR A 179 -17.21 -7.11 -6.86
C THR A 179 -16.76 -5.65 -6.91
N THR A 180 -15.55 -5.40 -7.42
CA THR A 180 -14.96 -4.08 -7.55
C THR A 180 -15.60 -3.29 -8.72
N PRO A 181 -15.77 -1.95 -8.60
CA PRO A 181 -16.27 -1.14 -9.70
C PRO A 181 -15.51 -1.38 -11.01
N ALA A 182 -16.23 -1.43 -12.14
CA ALA A 182 -15.66 -1.78 -13.43
C ALA A 182 -14.42 -0.93 -13.79
N ARG A 183 -14.47 0.38 -13.51
CA ARG A 183 -13.35 1.30 -13.76
C ARG A 183 -12.03 0.84 -13.09
N VAL A 184 -12.10 0.33 -11.86
CA VAL A 184 -10.92 -0.14 -11.10
C VAL A 184 -10.49 -1.50 -11.63
N ARG A 185 -11.45 -2.43 -11.73
CA ARG A 185 -11.20 -3.79 -12.22
C ARG A 185 -10.57 -3.80 -13.62
N ASP A 186 -11.10 -2.99 -14.56
CA ASP A 186 -10.60 -2.95 -15.93
C ASP A 186 -9.21 -2.31 -16.02
N ALA A 187 -8.90 -1.32 -15.16
CA ALA A 187 -7.57 -0.75 -15.06
C ALA A 187 -6.55 -1.77 -14.53
N VAL A 188 -6.88 -2.47 -13.44
CA VAL A 188 -6.03 -3.54 -12.89
C VAL A 188 -5.83 -4.64 -13.93
N ARG A 189 -6.90 -5.10 -14.58
CA ARG A 189 -6.82 -6.09 -15.66
C ARG A 189 -5.88 -5.64 -16.77
N THR A 190 -5.99 -4.40 -17.22
CA THR A 190 -5.14 -3.84 -18.29
C THR A 190 -3.68 -3.82 -17.87
N ALA A 191 -3.38 -3.32 -16.66
CA ALA A 191 -2.01 -3.27 -16.15
C ALA A 191 -1.39 -4.67 -16.02
N LEU A 192 -2.15 -5.64 -15.50
CA LEU A 192 -1.68 -7.02 -15.38
C LEU A 192 -1.49 -7.71 -16.75
N LYS A 193 -2.33 -7.40 -17.75
CA LYS A 193 -2.12 -7.88 -19.14
C LYS A 193 -0.81 -7.34 -19.72
N GLN A 194 -0.53 -6.06 -19.51
CA GLN A 194 0.72 -5.44 -19.96
C GLN A 194 1.93 -6.07 -19.26
N LEU A 195 1.84 -6.28 -17.94
CA LEU A 195 2.88 -6.94 -17.17
C LEU A 195 3.17 -8.37 -17.67
N LEU A 196 2.12 -9.17 -17.86
CA LEU A 196 2.25 -10.55 -18.37
C LEU A 196 2.76 -10.64 -19.80
N ALA A 197 2.56 -9.59 -20.60
CA ALA A 197 3.08 -9.48 -21.97
C ALA A 197 4.53 -8.97 -22.03
N HIS A 198 5.08 -8.46 -20.91
CA HIS A 198 6.45 -7.96 -20.89
C HIS A 198 7.45 -9.13 -21.05
N ALA A 199 8.41 -8.98 -21.97
CA ALA A 199 9.32 -10.06 -22.36
C ALA A 199 10.12 -10.64 -21.18
N ASP A 200 10.54 -9.77 -20.25
CA ASP A 200 11.40 -10.16 -19.13
C ASP A 200 10.63 -10.61 -17.90
N PHE A 201 9.32 -10.35 -17.82
CA PHE A 201 8.55 -10.58 -16.59
C PHE A 201 8.54 -12.06 -16.17
N ASN A 202 8.29 -12.98 -17.09
CA ASN A 202 8.25 -14.41 -16.77
C ASN A 202 9.61 -14.93 -16.25
N ASN A 203 10.72 -14.37 -16.76
CA ASN A 203 12.07 -14.73 -16.32
C ASN A 203 12.42 -14.07 -14.98
N ALA A 204 11.88 -12.88 -14.72
CA ALA A 204 12.13 -12.12 -13.50
C ALA A 204 11.30 -12.65 -12.31
N LEU A 205 10.09 -13.16 -12.56
CA LEU A 205 9.10 -13.51 -11.54
C LEU A 205 9.65 -14.40 -10.40
N PRO A 206 10.45 -15.46 -10.65
CA PRO A 206 10.99 -16.28 -9.55
C PRO A 206 11.90 -15.51 -8.59
N GLY A 207 12.50 -14.42 -9.05
CA GLY A 207 13.34 -13.54 -8.23
C GLY A 207 12.58 -12.39 -7.55
N LEU A 208 11.31 -12.19 -7.91
CA LEU A 208 10.45 -11.13 -7.37
C LEU A 208 9.52 -11.62 -6.25
N ILE A 209 9.39 -12.94 -6.09
CA ILE A 209 8.57 -13.56 -5.05
C ILE A 209 9.47 -14.23 -4.03
N ALA A 210 9.04 -14.21 -2.76
CA ALA A 210 9.85 -14.71 -1.65
C ALA A 210 10.09 -16.24 -1.73
N ASP A 211 9.12 -17.00 -2.26
CA ASP A 211 9.22 -18.45 -2.47
C ASP A 211 9.10 -18.79 -3.96
N ALA A 212 10.22 -19.13 -4.60
CA ALA A 212 10.27 -19.47 -6.02
C ALA A 212 9.40 -20.70 -6.40
N ASP A 213 9.13 -21.62 -5.46
CA ASP A 213 8.28 -22.79 -5.69
C ASP A 213 6.80 -22.40 -5.90
N ARG A 214 6.42 -21.18 -5.50
CA ARG A 214 5.08 -20.62 -5.71
C ARG A 214 4.89 -19.89 -7.04
N THR A 215 5.91 -19.82 -7.89
CA THR A 215 5.89 -19.13 -9.20
C THR A 215 4.66 -19.49 -10.05
N ASP A 216 4.36 -20.79 -10.20
CA ASP A 216 3.21 -21.27 -10.98
C ASP A 216 1.87 -20.83 -10.34
N THR A 217 1.82 -20.76 -9.03
CA THR A 217 0.62 -20.28 -8.30
C THR A 217 0.38 -18.81 -8.57
N VAL A 218 1.42 -17.99 -8.45
CA VAL A 218 1.36 -16.54 -8.74
C VAL A 218 0.96 -16.28 -10.19
N LEU A 219 1.60 -16.96 -11.16
CA LEU A 219 1.26 -16.84 -12.58
C LEU A 219 -0.20 -17.21 -12.86
N ARG A 220 -0.69 -18.28 -12.28
CA ARG A 220 -2.08 -18.70 -12.44
C ARG A 220 -3.04 -17.66 -11.88
N ARG A 221 -2.75 -17.08 -10.70
CA ARG A 221 -3.56 -16.02 -10.07
C ARG A 221 -3.53 -14.73 -10.87
N LEU A 222 -2.35 -14.30 -11.34
CA LEU A 222 -2.22 -13.12 -12.22
C LEU A 222 -3.03 -13.26 -13.52
N ARG A 223 -2.95 -14.42 -14.20
CA ARG A 223 -3.73 -14.69 -15.42
C ARG A 223 -5.24 -14.64 -15.16
N ARG A 224 -5.69 -15.14 -14.00
CA ARG A 224 -7.10 -15.08 -13.62
C ARG A 224 -7.56 -13.64 -13.37
N LEU A 225 -6.74 -12.81 -12.72
CA LEU A 225 -7.02 -11.39 -12.50
C LEU A 225 -6.97 -10.58 -13.81
N ALA A 226 -6.17 -11.01 -14.78
CA ALA A 226 -6.04 -10.39 -16.10
C ALA A 226 -7.14 -10.85 -17.09
N SER A 227 -7.92 -11.87 -16.79
CA SER A 227 -8.99 -12.35 -17.68
C SER A 227 -10.24 -11.48 -17.60
#